data_29c98a7a6991916b2b38b68711b22b76
#
_entry.id   29c98a7a6991916b2b38b68711b22b76
#
_cell.length_a   1.000
_cell.length_b   1.000
_cell.length_c   1.000
_cell.angle_alpha   90.00
_cell.angle_beta   90.00
_cell.angle_gamma   90.00
#
_symmetry.space_group_name_H-M   'P 1'
#
loop_
_entity.id
_entity.type
_entity.pdbx_description
1 polymer ?
#
loop_
_entity_poly.entity_id
_entity_poly.type
_entity_poly.pdbx_seq_one_letter_code
_entity_poly.pdbx_strand_id
1 'polypeptide(L)'
;MANTTFKGTLRSEGGYSSIATATGTGTETTQMSISSADFASLDANKLATEAGTGITGGTGTIYRSSVIREGGIIKTSILIDLTGLRSTASGDIIGVDGTSNVCHIGQITAARNGTILAGRMTCFEAPTGGDPDINVHSATEGTGVEDGAISSLTETLLVNAGDATLGSVVIFTAVPAADEFQYLTLGDTTNADNTAGKLLIALFGYEA
;
A
#
# COMPACT_ATOMS: atom_id res chain seq x y z
N MET A 1 18.95 -12.12 -42.40
CA MET A 1 18.87 -12.66 -41.01
C MET A 1 17.42 -13.04 -40.76
N ALA A 2 17.17 -14.25 -40.31
CA ALA A 2 15.81 -14.73 -40.01
C ALA A 2 15.35 -14.06 -38.71
N ASN A 3 14.18 -13.42 -38.76
CA ASN A 3 13.53 -12.85 -37.56
C ASN A 3 12.84 -14.00 -36.83
N THR A 4 13.29 -14.33 -35.63
CA THR A 4 12.68 -15.41 -34.82
C THR A 4 11.60 -14.80 -33.92
N THR A 5 10.35 -15.19 -34.14
CA THR A 5 9.22 -14.79 -33.32
C THR A 5 8.90 -15.93 -32.35
N PHE A 6 8.98 -15.64 -31.05
CA PHE A 6 8.56 -16.56 -30.00
C PHE A 6 7.07 -16.42 -29.73
N LYS A 7 6.33 -17.54 -29.84
CA LYS A 7 4.92 -17.60 -29.45
C LYS A 7 4.83 -18.45 -28.18
N GLY A 8 4.77 -17.80 -27.01
CA GLY A 8 4.66 -18.49 -25.72
C GLY A 8 5.42 -17.77 -24.61
N THR A 9 5.42 -18.37 -23.43
CA THR A 9 6.13 -17.83 -22.26
C THR A 9 7.63 -18.09 -22.40
N LEU A 10 8.43 -17.01 -22.39
CA LEU A 10 9.89 -17.09 -22.25
C LEU A 10 10.24 -17.16 -20.77
N ARG A 11 11.11 -18.10 -20.40
CA ARG A 11 11.70 -18.17 -19.06
C ARG A 11 13.21 -17.92 -19.17
N SER A 12 13.73 -17.04 -18.33
CA SER A 12 15.16 -16.82 -18.19
C SER A 12 15.51 -16.57 -16.71
N GLU A 13 16.40 -17.33 -16.16
CA GLU A 13 16.87 -17.17 -14.78
C GLU A 13 17.96 -16.09 -14.67
N GLY A 14 18.66 -15.76 -15.76
CA GLY A 14 19.72 -14.78 -15.83
C GLY A 14 19.33 -13.43 -16.42
N GLY A 15 18.05 -13.23 -16.78
CA GLY A 15 17.60 -12.04 -17.49
C GLY A 15 17.67 -12.16 -19.02
N TYR A 16 17.54 -11.05 -19.72
CA TYR A 16 17.55 -10.93 -21.19
C TYR A 16 18.53 -9.86 -21.63
N SER A 17 19.26 -10.14 -22.70
CA SER A 17 20.13 -9.12 -23.30
C SER A 17 19.93 -9.04 -24.81
N SER A 18 20.00 -7.83 -25.34
CA SER A 18 20.10 -7.56 -26.77
C SER A 18 21.57 -7.35 -27.13
N ILE A 19 22.05 -8.10 -28.12
CA ILE A 19 23.45 -8.06 -28.55
C ILE A 19 23.48 -7.58 -30.01
N ALA A 20 24.33 -6.58 -30.28
CA ALA A 20 24.69 -6.21 -31.64
C ALA A 20 26.03 -6.82 -32.00
N THR A 21 26.12 -7.50 -33.12
CA THR A 21 27.37 -8.04 -33.65
C THR A 21 27.86 -7.15 -34.80
N ALA A 22 29.08 -6.64 -34.69
CA ALA A 22 29.68 -5.80 -35.73
C ALA A 22 29.95 -6.62 -36.99
N THR A 23 29.45 -6.11 -38.12
CA THR A 23 29.64 -6.76 -39.41
C THR A 23 31.13 -6.70 -39.82
N GLY A 24 31.75 -7.85 -40.05
CA GLY A 24 33.16 -7.95 -40.49
C GLY A 24 34.15 -8.31 -39.38
N THR A 25 33.95 -7.91 -38.14
CA THR A 25 34.81 -8.27 -37.03
C THR A 25 34.23 -9.35 -36.11
N GLY A 26 32.91 -9.56 -36.17
CA GLY A 26 32.22 -10.46 -35.25
C GLY A 26 32.17 -9.98 -33.79
N THR A 27 32.63 -8.75 -33.53
CA THR A 27 32.62 -8.20 -32.16
C THR A 27 31.20 -8.01 -31.67
N GLU A 28 30.88 -8.62 -30.54
CA GLU A 28 29.56 -8.50 -29.89
C GLU A 28 29.56 -7.35 -28.89
N THR A 29 28.50 -6.54 -28.92
CA THR A 29 28.28 -5.48 -27.96
C THR A 29 26.86 -5.61 -27.39
N THR A 30 26.74 -5.73 -26.07
CA THR A 30 25.45 -5.71 -25.40
C THR A 30 24.83 -4.32 -25.52
N GLN A 31 23.67 -4.22 -26.19
CA GLN A 31 22.97 -2.97 -26.36
C GLN A 31 21.95 -2.70 -25.26
N MET A 32 21.33 -3.76 -24.76
CA MET A 32 20.39 -3.71 -23.64
C MET A 32 20.52 -5.00 -22.84
N SER A 33 20.52 -4.89 -21.54
CA SER A 33 20.47 -6.01 -20.62
C SER A 33 19.36 -5.77 -19.62
N ILE A 34 18.49 -6.75 -19.41
CA ILE A 34 17.47 -6.77 -18.36
C ILE A 34 17.82 -7.94 -17.46
N SER A 35 18.28 -7.63 -16.26
CA SER A 35 18.64 -8.62 -15.25
C SER A 35 17.43 -9.05 -14.41
N SER A 36 17.59 -10.10 -13.61
CA SER A 36 16.60 -10.45 -12.59
C SER A 36 16.39 -9.31 -11.55
N ALA A 37 17.43 -8.50 -11.30
CA ALA A 37 17.31 -7.32 -10.45
C ALA A 37 16.45 -6.23 -11.09
N ASP A 38 16.47 -6.08 -12.44
CA ASP A 38 15.60 -5.13 -13.13
C ASP A 38 14.13 -5.56 -13.07
N PHE A 39 13.86 -6.88 -13.12
CA PHE A 39 12.51 -7.40 -12.88
C PHE A 39 12.07 -7.21 -11.43
N ALA A 40 12.96 -7.40 -10.46
CA ALA A 40 12.69 -7.09 -9.06
C ALA A 40 12.41 -5.60 -8.84
N SER A 41 13.02 -4.71 -9.66
CA SER A 41 12.74 -3.27 -9.60
C SER A 41 11.36 -2.88 -10.14
N LEU A 42 10.72 -3.71 -10.95
CA LEU A 42 9.31 -3.49 -11.35
C LEU A 42 8.34 -3.60 -10.16
N ASP A 43 8.72 -4.37 -9.13
CA ASP A 43 8.02 -4.39 -7.84
C ASP A 43 8.37 -3.20 -6.93
N ALA A 44 9.34 -2.37 -7.31
CA ALA A 44 9.74 -1.20 -6.54
C ALA A 44 8.63 -0.14 -6.42
N ASN A 45 7.62 -0.19 -7.30
CA ASN A 45 6.47 0.70 -7.27
C ASN A 45 5.38 0.25 -6.28
N LYS A 46 5.59 -0.81 -5.52
CA LYS A 46 4.69 -1.30 -4.49
C LYS A 46 5.31 -1.18 -3.09
N LEU A 47 4.50 -1.27 -2.06
CA LEU A 47 4.99 -1.42 -0.70
C LEU A 47 5.78 -2.74 -0.56
N ALA A 48 6.77 -2.77 0.33
CA ALA A 48 7.51 -4.00 0.63
C ALA A 48 6.59 -5.08 1.23
N THR A 49 5.65 -4.65 2.06
CA THR A 49 4.55 -5.45 2.59
C THR A 49 3.25 -4.74 2.27
N GLU A 50 2.42 -5.30 1.42
CA GLU A 50 1.08 -4.80 1.10
C GLU A 50 0.06 -5.20 2.17
N ALA A 51 -1.20 -4.84 1.98
CA ALA A 51 -2.25 -5.08 2.97
C ALA A 51 -2.43 -6.57 3.29
N GLY A 52 -2.75 -6.82 4.54
CA GLY A 52 -3.13 -8.15 5.02
C GLY A 52 -4.43 -8.65 4.41
N THR A 53 -4.67 -9.96 4.49
CA THR A 53 -5.87 -10.59 3.93
C THR A 53 -7.14 -10.22 4.69
N GLY A 54 -7.03 -9.70 5.93
CA GLY A 54 -8.14 -9.09 6.65
C GLY A 54 -8.64 -7.78 6.01
N ILE A 55 -7.87 -7.16 5.12
CA ILE A 55 -8.30 -6.03 4.28
C ILE A 55 -8.67 -6.50 2.88
N THR A 56 -7.76 -7.22 2.21
CA THR A 56 -7.92 -7.56 0.79
C THR A 56 -8.95 -8.67 0.54
N GLY A 57 -9.38 -9.38 1.57
CA GLY A 57 -10.39 -10.44 1.50
C GLY A 57 -11.85 -9.94 1.56
N GLY A 58 -12.10 -8.66 1.74
CA GLY A 58 -13.45 -8.09 1.81
C GLY A 58 -14.21 -8.24 0.48
N THR A 59 -15.52 -8.46 0.58
CA THR A 59 -16.37 -8.55 -0.61
C THR A 59 -16.60 -7.17 -1.20
N GLY A 60 -15.99 -6.90 -2.36
CA GLY A 60 -16.04 -5.59 -3.03
C GLY A 60 -14.89 -4.65 -2.64
N THR A 61 -14.09 -4.99 -1.65
CA THR A 61 -12.91 -4.21 -1.25
C THR A 61 -11.90 -4.13 -2.40
N ILE A 62 -11.45 -2.92 -2.69
CA ILE A 62 -10.35 -2.68 -3.62
C ILE A 62 -9.17 -2.09 -2.85
N TYR A 63 -8.03 -2.72 -2.95
CA TYR A 63 -6.77 -2.23 -2.40
C TYR A 63 -5.75 -2.02 -3.52
N ARG A 64 -5.08 -0.87 -3.50
CA ARG A 64 -3.97 -0.56 -4.41
C ARG A 64 -2.92 0.25 -3.68
N SER A 65 -1.67 -0.14 -3.82
CA SER A 65 -0.54 0.65 -3.33
C SER A 65 0.37 1.08 -4.48
N SER A 66 1.05 2.20 -4.32
CA SER A 66 2.13 2.62 -5.22
C SER A 66 3.18 3.44 -4.48
N VAL A 67 4.44 3.26 -4.88
CA VAL A 67 5.59 4.04 -4.41
C VAL A 67 6.26 4.65 -5.63
N ILE A 68 6.34 5.97 -5.67
CA ILE A 68 6.91 6.72 -6.80
C ILE A 68 8.05 7.57 -6.27
N ARG A 69 9.20 7.53 -6.95
CA ARG A 69 10.37 8.38 -6.68
C ARG A 69 10.47 9.46 -7.72
N GLU A 70 10.53 10.70 -7.29
CA GLU A 70 10.61 11.86 -8.17
C GLU A 70 11.49 12.94 -7.53
N GLY A 71 12.66 13.20 -8.12
CA GLY A 71 13.54 14.27 -7.68
C GLY A 71 14.03 14.17 -6.21
N GLY A 72 14.22 12.96 -5.69
CA GLY A 72 14.62 12.71 -4.29
C GLY A 72 13.44 12.67 -3.31
N ILE A 73 12.23 12.96 -3.76
CA ILE A 73 11.00 12.78 -2.99
C ILE A 73 10.39 11.41 -3.32
N ILE A 74 9.95 10.74 -2.29
CA ILE A 74 9.25 9.44 -2.40
C ILE A 74 7.80 9.67 -2.00
N LYS A 75 6.89 9.41 -2.93
CA LYS A 75 5.46 9.44 -2.67
C LYS A 75 4.92 8.02 -2.56
N THR A 76 4.38 7.66 -1.41
CA THR A 76 3.61 6.43 -1.20
C THR A 76 2.14 6.76 -1.27
N SER A 77 1.38 5.99 -2.04
CA SER A 77 -0.07 6.14 -2.16
C SER A 77 -0.73 4.80 -1.87
N ILE A 78 -1.73 4.78 -1.00
CA ILE A 78 -2.54 3.62 -0.64
C ILE A 78 -3.99 3.99 -0.87
N LEU A 79 -4.63 3.39 -1.87
CA LEU A 79 -6.05 3.53 -2.15
C LEU A 79 -6.80 2.31 -1.60
N ILE A 80 -7.84 2.57 -0.82
CA ILE A 80 -8.68 1.53 -0.24
C ILE A 80 -10.14 1.87 -0.52
N ASP A 81 -10.88 0.92 -1.07
CA ASP A 81 -12.35 0.88 -1.07
C ASP A 81 -12.78 0.10 0.17
N LEU A 82 -13.54 0.73 1.05
CA LEU A 82 -13.95 0.16 2.33
C LEU A 82 -15.09 -0.85 2.22
N THR A 83 -15.69 -1.02 1.03
CA THR A 83 -16.82 -1.92 0.81
C THR A 83 -16.53 -3.33 1.33
N GLY A 84 -17.40 -3.84 2.20
CA GLY A 84 -17.24 -5.15 2.83
C GLY A 84 -16.26 -5.19 4.01
N LEU A 85 -15.81 -4.04 4.48
CA LEU A 85 -15.00 -3.91 5.70
C LEU A 85 -15.80 -3.25 6.80
N ARG A 86 -15.52 -3.62 8.05
CA ARG A 86 -16.14 -3.05 9.25
C ARG A 86 -15.24 -3.14 10.47
N SER A 87 -15.74 -2.64 11.59
CA SER A 87 -15.33 -2.96 12.96
C SER A 87 -16.48 -2.67 13.91
N THR A 88 -16.36 -2.95 15.20
CA THR A 88 -17.48 -2.95 16.14
C THR A 88 -17.46 -1.81 17.15
N ALA A 89 -16.29 -1.26 17.47
CA ALA A 89 -16.17 -0.21 18.47
C ALA A 89 -15.11 0.84 18.10
N SER A 90 -15.23 2.00 18.74
CA SER A 90 -14.23 3.07 18.59
C SER A 90 -12.84 2.59 19.03
N GLY A 91 -11.85 2.82 18.16
CA GLY A 91 -10.48 2.37 18.36
C GLY A 91 -10.22 0.92 17.94
N ASP A 92 -11.23 0.20 17.46
CA ASP A 92 -11.03 -1.15 16.93
C ASP A 92 -10.58 -1.12 15.46
N ILE A 93 -9.78 -2.11 15.10
CA ILE A 93 -9.18 -2.24 13.77
C ILE A 93 -10.25 -2.67 12.76
N ILE A 94 -10.31 -1.95 11.64
CA ILE A 94 -11.20 -2.24 10.53
C ILE A 94 -10.66 -3.40 9.71
N GLY A 95 -11.53 -4.34 9.37
CA GLY A 95 -11.21 -5.49 8.53
C GLY A 95 -12.44 -6.23 8.05
N VAL A 96 -12.23 -7.43 7.55
CA VAL A 96 -13.31 -8.36 7.14
C VAL A 96 -13.90 -9.02 8.37
N ASP A 97 -15.23 -8.95 8.50
CA ASP A 97 -16.00 -9.51 9.62
C ASP A 97 -15.64 -10.95 9.94
N GLY A 98 -15.45 -11.23 11.22
CA GLY A 98 -15.30 -12.57 11.78
C GLY A 98 -14.04 -13.32 11.33
N THR A 99 -13.04 -12.62 10.80
CA THR A 99 -11.76 -13.24 10.43
C THR A 99 -10.68 -12.96 11.47
N SER A 100 -9.75 -13.90 11.63
CA SER A 100 -8.52 -13.70 12.39
C SER A 100 -7.32 -13.32 11.51
N ASN A 101 -7.60 -12.82 10.30
CA ASN A 101 -6.58 -12.38 9.36
C ASN A 101 -6.05 -11.00 9.74
N VAL A 102 -4.77 -10.76 9.47
CA VAL A 102 -4.16 -9.45 9.74
C VAL A 102 -4.76 -8.35 8.86
N CYS A 103 -5.02 -7.19 9.47
CA CYS A 103 -5.75 -6.07 8.87
C CYS A 103 -4.90 -4.82 8.64
N HIS A 104 -3.56 -4.92 8.65
CA HIS A 104 -2.74 -3.78 8.26
C HIS A 104 -2.94 -3.43 6.77
N ILE A 105 -2.84 -2.14 6.45
CA ILE A 105 -2.94 -1.63 5.07
C ILE A 105 -1.58 -1.47 4.39
N GLY A 106 -0.52 -1.97 5.00
CA GLY A 106 0.83 -1.98 4.48
C GLY A 106 1.87 -1.64 5.52
N GLN A 107 3.14 -1.93 5.20
CA GLN A 107 4.28 -1.58 6.03
C GLN A 107 5.10 -0.48 5.37
N ILE A 108 5.53 0.50 6.15
CA ILE A 108 6.44 1.55 5.72
C ILE A 108 7.87 1.12 6.06
N THR A 109 8.74 1.04 5.07
CA THR A 109 10.15 0.70 5.26
C THR A 109 11.04 1.82 4.73
N ALA A 110 12.17 2.07 5.39
CA ALA A 110 13.12 3.09 4.94
C ALA A 110 13.63 2.81 3.52
N ALA A 111 13.84 1.56 3.15
CA ALA A 111 14.32 1.15 1.83
C ALA A 111 13.32 1.48 0.70
N ARG A 112 12.01 1.42 0.96
CA ARG A 112 10.95 1.68 -0.03
C ARG A 112 10.43 3.09 0.02
N ASN A 113 10.20 3.60 1.22
CA ASN A 113 9.42 4.82 1.46
C ASN A 113 10.30 6.00 1.91
N GLY A 114 11.61 5.74 2.18
CA GLY A 114 12.51 6.74 2.73
C GLY A 114 12.13 7.14 4.16
N THR A 115 12.62 8.28 4.59
CA THR A 115 12.19 8.91 5.84
C THR A 115 10.91 9.70 5.59
N ILE A 116 9.81 9.34 6.23
CA ILE A 116 8.53 10.03 6.05
C ILE A 116 8.56 11.39 6.74
N LEU A 117 8.14 12.42 6.01
CA LEU A 117 8.08 13.81 6.49
C LEU A 117 6.65 14.30 6.70
N ALA A 118 5.70 13.80 5.92
CA ALA A 118 4.32 14.25 5.95
C ALA A 118 3.38 13.17 5.39
N GLY A 119 2.10 13.28 5.71
CA GLY A 119 1.06 12.44 5.16
C GLY A 119 -0.27 13.16 5.13
N ARG A 120 -1.19 12.60 4.36
CA ARG A 120 -2.59 13.02 4.32
C ARG A 120 -3.50 11.87 3.99
N MET A 121 -4.73 11.91 4.49
CA MET A 121 -5.84 11.10 4.05
C MET A 121 -6.81 11.96 3.25
N THR A 122 -7.27 11.46 2.11
CA THR A 122 -8.25 12.13 1.25
C THR A 122 -9.43 11.20 1.04
N CYS A 123 -10.64 11.67 1.26
CA CYS A 123 -11.87 10.93 1.01
C CYS A 123 -12.34 11.16 -0.43
N PHE A 124 -12.34 10.11 -1.27
CA PHE A 124 -12.84 10.14 -2.64
C PHE A 124 -14.30 9.71 -2.74
N GLU A 125 -14.78 8.96 -1.77
CA GLU A 125 -16.18 8.56 -1.63
C GLU A 125 -16.47 8.41 -0.13
N ALA A 126 -17.52 9.10 0.34
CA ALA A 126 -17.87 9.03 1.75
C ALA A 126 -18.25 7.61 2.17
N PRO A 127 -17.76 7.09 3.31
CA PRO A 127 -18.21 5.81 3.83
C PRO A 127 -19.71 5.83 4.06
N THR A 128 -20.37 4.72 3.75
CA THR A 128 -21.82 4.51 3.96
C THR A 128 -22.09 3.07 4.39
N GLY A 129 -23.12 2.86 5.18
CA GLY A 129 -23.47 1.58 5.76
C GLY A 129 -22.80 1.36 7.10
N GLY A 130 -21.49 1.56 7.18
CA GLY A 130 -20.71 1.56 8.40
C GLY A 130 -20.48 2.97 8.96
N ASP A 131 -19.48 3.10 9.82
CA ASP A 131 -19.09 4.36 10.44
C ASP A 131 -18.28 5.23 9.46
N PRO A 132 -18.63 6.51 9.27
CA PRO A 132 -17.83 7.44 8.47
C PRO A 132 -16.59 7.97 9.17
N ASP A 133 -16.47 7.86 10.49
CA ASP A 133 -15.30 8.30 11.26
C ASP A 133 -14.19 7.24 11.18
N ILE A 134 -13.27 7.45 10.26
CA ILE A 134 -12.15 6.54 9.99
C ILE A 134 -10.84 7.21 10.38
N ASN A 135 -10.14 6.61 11.33
CA ASN A 135 -8.82 7.05 11.77
C ASN A 135 -7.71 6.21 11.15
N VAL A 136 -6.50 6.76 11.14
CA VAL A 136 -5.30 6.06 10.68
C VAL A 136 -4.28 5.99 11.81
N HIS A 137 -3.81 4.79 12.08
CA HIS A 137 -2.74 4.52 13.05
C HIS A 137 -1.55 3.87 12.37
N SER A 138 -0.37 3.99 12.97
CA SER A 138 0.76 3.09 12.74
C SER A 138 1.05 2.27 13.98
N ALA A 139 1.63 1.08 13.83
CA ALA A 139 2.06 0.25 14.93
C ALA A 139 3.31 -0.56 14.54
N THR A 140 4.12 -0.92 15.54
CA THR A 140 5.31 -1.75 15.30
C THR A 140 4.94 -3.19 14.95
N GLU A 141 3.77 -3.66 15.36
CA GLU A 141 3.29 -5.03 15.13
C GLU A 141 2.38 -5.09 13.90
N GLY A 142 2.62 -6.10 13.04
CA GLY A 142 1.79 -6.42 11.87
C GLY A 142 0.69 -7.45 12.17
N THR A 143 0.30 -7.63 13.45
CA THR A 143 -0.55 -8.73 13.91
C THR A 143 -1.99 -8.33 14.23
N GLY A 144 -2.33 -7.04 14.08
CA GLY A 144 -3.68 -6.54 14.34
C GLY A 144 -4.72 -7.20 13.45
N VAL A 145 -5.82 -7.63 14.03
CA VAL A 145 -6.95 -8.30 13.36
C VAL A 145 -8.22 -7.45 13.50
N GLU A 146 -9.23 -7.74 12.70
CA GLU A 146 -10.54 -7.09 12.78
C GLU A 146 -11.10 -7.20 14.22
N ASP A 147 -11.78 -6.13 14.67
CA ASP A 147 -12.30 -5.95 16.03
C ASP A 147 -11.25 -5.99 17.16
N GLY A 148 -9.97 -6.12 16.83
CA GLY A 148 -8.90 -5.95 17.79
C GLY A 148 -8.70 -4.48 18.16
N ALA A 149 -8.66 -4.15 19.45
CA ALA A 149 -8.37 -2.80 19.88
C ALA A 149 -6.96 -2.40 19.44
N ILE A 150 -6.82 -1.28 18.70
CA ILE A 150 -5.51 -0.79 18.24
C ILE A 150 -4.56 -0.50 19.41
N SER A 151 -5.11 -0.10 20.56
CA SER A 151 -4.36 0.13 21.80
C SER A 151 -3.70 -1.12 22.38
N SER A 152 -4.02 -2.32 21.87
CA SER A 152 -3.30 -3.55 22.23
C SER A 152 -1.94 -3.68 21.53
N LEU A 153 -1.68 -2.84 20.53
CA LEU A 153 -0.43 -2.74 19.78
C LEU A 153 0.38 -1.53 20.28
N THR A 154 1.65 -1.50 19.92
CA THR A 154 2.51 -0.32 20.13
C THR A 154 2.24 0.70 19.04
N GLU A 155 1.21 1.51 19.23
CA GLU A 155 0.61 2.33 18.19
C GLU A 155 0.90 3.82 18.31
N THR A 156 0.74 4.53 17.20
CA THR A 156 0.72 5.99 17.10
C THR A 156 -0.44 6.43 16.22
N LEU A 157 -1.30 7.33 16.74
CA LEU A 157 -2.37 7.94 15.95
C LEU A 157 -1.79 8.92 14.94
N LEU A 158 -2.02 8.67 13.65
CA LEU A 158 -1.56 9.53 12.55
C LEU A 158 -2.63 10.50 12.09
N VAL A 159 -3.87 10.05 12.03
CA VAL A 159 -5.05 10.84 11.62
C VAL A 159 -6.20 10.54 12.57
N ASN A 160 -6.75 11.60 13.13
CA ASN A 160 -8.10 11.60 13.69
C ASN A 160 -8.95 12.48 12.76
N ALA A 161 -9.76 11.86 11.93
CA ALA A 161 -10.42 12.55 10.83
C ALA A 161 -11.80 13.10 11.18
N GLY A 162 -12.48 12.52 12.18
CA GLY A 162 -13.92 12.66 12.29
C GLY A 162 -14.61 12.08 11.03
N ASP A 163 -15.86 12.42 10.80
CA ASP A 163 -16.62 11.92 9.66
C ASP A 163 -15.96 12.26 8.32
N ALA A 164 -15.53 11.24 7.60
CA ALA A 164 -14.95 11.37 6.28
C ALA A 164 -16.03 11.74 5.25
N THR A 165 -15.97 12.94 4.69
CA THR A 165 -16.89 13.42 3.66
C THR A 165 -16.21 13.54 2.31
N LEU A 166 -16.96 13.40 1.22
CA LEU A 166 -16.42 13.52 -0.14
C LEU A 166 -15.58 14.79 -0.30
N GLY A 167 -14.33 14.61 -0.74
CA GLY A 167 -13.38 15.69 -0.98
C GLY A 167 -12.66 16.19 0.28
N SER A 168 -12.99 15.68 1.48
CA SER A 168 -12.24 16.03 2.70
C SER A 168 -10.78 15.59 2.60
N VAL A 169 -9.88 16.43 3.11
CA VAL A 169 -8.44 16.17 3.20
C VAL A 169 -7.99 16.44 4.62
N VAL A 170 -7.49 15.41 5.28
CA VAL A 170 -6.95 15.51 6.64
C VAL A 170 -5.44 15.29 6.59
N ILE A 171 -4.69 16.24 7.13
CA ILE A 171 -3.23 16.16 7.22
C ILE A 171 -2.85 15.32 8.44
N PHE A 172 -1.84 14.50 8.31
CA PHE A 172 -1.29 13.70 9.40
C PHE A 172 -0.75 14.61 10.51
N THR A 173 -1.10 14.29 11.74
CA THR A 173 -0.58 14.98 12.96
C THR A 173 0.71 14.35 13.47
N ALA A 174 0.98 13.10 13.10
CA ALA A 174 2.21 12.37 13.29
C ALA A 174 2.56 11.61 12.01
N VAL A 175 3.76 11.08 11.88
CA VAL A 175 4.19 10.27 10.73
C VAL A 175 4.64 8.89 11.20
N PRO A 176 4.42 7.83 10.39
CA PRO A 176 4.88 6.50 10.75
C PRO A 176 6.41 6.45 10.79
N ALA A 177 6.96 5.74 11.75
CA ALA A 177 8.37 5.40 11.77
C ALA A 177 8.70 4.30 10.74
N ALA A 178 10.00 4.07 10.51
CA ALA A 178 10.44 2.94 9.68
C ALA A 178 9.99 1.61 10.30
N ASP A 179 9.62 0.68 9.42
CA ASP A 179 9.17 -0.68 9.73
C ASP A 179 7.82 -0.79 10.45
N GLU A 180 7.09 0.33 10.64
CA GLU A 180 5.73 0.33 11.17
C GLU A 180 4.69 -0.08 10.13
N PHE A 181 3.69 -0.81 10.62
CA PHE A 181 2.49 -1.20 9.88
C PHE A 181 1.39 -0.17 10.09
N GLN A 182 0.58 0.07 9.07
CA GLN A 182 -0.51 1.02 9.15
C GLN A 182 -1.85 0.31 9.24
N TYR A 183 -2.78 0.91 9.99
CA TYR A 183 -4.10 0.38 10.26
C TYR A 183 -5.16 1.45 10.06
N LEU A 184 -6.35 1.03 9.65
CA LEU A 184 -7.57 1.81 9.76
C LEU A 184 -8.32 1.40 11.02
N THR A 185 -8.88 2.37 11.74
CA THR A 185 -9.71 2.10 12.92
C THR A 185 -10.98 2.93 12.88
N LEU A 186 -12.03 2.48 13.57
CA LEU A 186 -13.21 3.29 13.77
C LEU A 186 -12.92 4.44 14.75
N GLY A 187 -13.49 5.62 14.48
CA GLY A 187 -13.51 6.73 15.41
C GLY A 187 -14.74 6.73 16.32
N ASP A 188 -15.86 6.17 15.85
CA ASP A 188 -17.13 6.05 16.58
C ASP A 188 -17.55 4.57 16.71
N THR A 189 -18.86 4.25 16.83
CA THR A 189 -19.37 2.96 17.28
C THR A 189 -20.40 2.33 16.34
N THR A 190 -20.43 2.68 15.07
CA THR A 190 -21.39 2.09 14.12
C THR A 190 -20.93 0.70 13.66
N ASN A 191 -21.47 -0.33 14.26
CA ASN A 191 -21.18 -1.73 13.93
C ASN A 191 -21.97 -2.20 12.71
N ALA A 192 -21.47 -1.93 11.51
CA ALA A 192 -22.06 -2.42 10.27
C ALA A 192 -20.99 -2.42 9.15
N ASP A 193 -21.19 -3.28 8.14
CA ASP A 193 -20.33 -3.29 6.97
C ASP A 193 -20.44 -1.99 6.18
N ASN A 194 -19.31 -1.46 5.75
CA ASN A 194 -19.33 -0.40 4.77
C ASN A 194 -19.86 -0.93 3.43
N THR A 195 -20.84 -0.25 2.88
CA THR A 195 -21.41 -0.54 1.56
C THR A 195 -20.79 0.30 0.47
N ALA A 196 -20.10 1.38 0.83
CA ALA A 196 -19.27 2.23 -0.01
C ALA A 196 -18.23 2.97 0.86
N GLY A 197 -17.28 3.62 0.21
CA GLY A 197 -16.27 4.48 0.83
C GLY A 197 -14.92 4.28 0.20
N LYS A 198 -14.27 5.37 -0.23
CA LYS A 198 -12.93 5.29 -0.83
C LYS A 198 -12.00 6.32 -0.21
N LEU A 199 -10.93 5.83 0.36
CA LEU A 199 -9.90 6.64 0.99
C LEU A 199 -8.57 6.51 0.24
N LEU A 200 -7.88 7.64 0.06
CA LEU A 200 -6.50 7.69 -0.40
C LEU A 200 -5.60 8.19 0.74
N ILE A 201 -4.68 7.35 1.18
CA ILE A 201 -3.60 7.72 2.08
C ILE A 201 -2.37 8.02 1.24
N ALA A 202 -1.81 9.21 1.38
CA ALA A 202 -0.60 9.63 0.68
C ALA A 202 0.46 10.05 1.70
N LEU A 203 1.63 9.41 1.64
CA LEU A 203 2.79 9.74 2.45
C LEU A 203 3.89 10.33 1.56
N PHE A 204 4.65 11.25 2.12
CA PHE A 204 5.77 11.90 1.46
C PHE A 204 7.03 11.69 2.29
N GLY A 205 7.99 11.02 1.69
CA GLY A 205 9.29 10.76 2.26
C GLY A 205 10.43 11.31 1.38
N TYR A 206 11.65 11.19 1.86
CA TYR A 206 12.85 11.51 1.09
C TYR A 206 13.87 10.39 1.22
N GLU A 207 14.72 10.26 0.23
CA GLU A 207 15.89 9.40 0.29
C GLU A 207 16.93 10.02 1.22
N ALA A 208 17.37 9.24 2.22
CA ALA A 208 18.42 9.66 3.17
C ALA A 208 19.81 9.31 2.62
#